data_bd896ec9f878791bbd6213ce33167dd2
#
_entry.id   bd896ec9f878791bbd6213ce33167dd2
#
_cell.length_a   1.000
_cell.length_b   1.000
_cell.length_c   1.000
_cell.angle_alpha   90.00
_cell.angle_beta   90.00
_cell.angle_gamma   90.00
#
_symmetry.space_group_name_H-M   'P 1'
#
loop_
_entity.id
_entity.type
_entity.pdbx_description
1 polymer ?
#
loop_
_entity_poly.entity_id
_entity_poly.type
_entity_poly.pdbx_seq_one_letter_code
_entity_poly.pdbx_strand_id
1 'polypeptide(L)'
;MKMLKLYAYSIICLFAFASISQGSAEAVMAPDKLVEEVTETLLNDIALYRDALNKAESEAEEAQLLSRFYDSLGATLEPVIDFNWISLNVMGPYRKQATAEQRKRFREVFTRGLVETYGRGLLTYSDEKIVVHPLEEAEQGKRKVTVIQEIKGVDKTYPLLYSMGLNRNGDWKVINVIINGINLGTTFRNQFVQAAEKYSGDVDKVIENWSITQS
;
A
#
# COMPACT_ATOMS: atom_id res chain seq x y z
N MET A 1 -62.76 24.69 -59.88
CA MET A 1 -63.05 26.01 -59.30
C MET A 1 -62.57 25.96 -57.85
N LYS A 2 -61.65 26.84 -57.50
CA LYS A 2 -61.14 27.27 -56.13
C LYS A 2 -60.68 26.15 -55.18
N MET A 3 -59.33 25.95 -55.07
CA MET A 3 -58.42 26.61 -54.16
C MET A 3 -58.93 26.73 -52.71
N LEU A 4 -58.31 25.94 -51.82
CA LEU A 4 -57.93 26.50 -50.53
C LEU A 4 -56.75 25.68 -49.97
N LYS A 5 -55.63 26.36 -49.82
CA LYS A 5 -54.44 25.90 -49.17
C LYS A 5 -54.68 25.94 -47.65
N LEU A 6 -54.37 24.85 -46.96
CA LEU A 6 -54.24 24.90 -45.51
C LEU A 6 -52.81 24.45 -45.12
N TYR A 7 -52.08 25.39 -44.60
CA TYR A 7 -50.75 25.20 -44.03
C TYR A 7 -50.86 24.47 -42.70
N ALA A 8 -50.43 23.22 -42.66
CA ALA A 8 -50.20 22.55 -41.40
C ALA A 8 -48.77 22.80 -40.93
N TYR A 9 -48.63 23.62 -39.88
CA TYR A 9 -47.37 23.82 -39.18
C TYR A 9 -47.03 22.55 -38.40
N SER A 10 -46.07 21.79 -38.91
CA SER A 10 -45.47 20.68 -38.21
C SER A 10 -44.47 21.20 -37.23
N ILE A 11 -44.84 21.35 -35.97
CA ILE A 11 -43.92 21.62 -34.85
C ILE A 11 -43.20 20.32 -34.55
N ILE A 12 -41.99 20.18 -35.09
CA ILE A 12 -41.07 19.14 -34.69
C ILE A 12 -40.46 19.57 -33.34
N CYS A 13 -41.04 19.04 -32.25
CA CYS A 13 -40.37 19.07 -30.93
C CYS A 13 -39.14 18.16 -30.99
N LEU A 14 -38.00 18.79 -31.22
CA LEU A 14 -36.69 18.16 -31.00
C LEU A 14 -36.50 17.93 -29.50
N PHE A 15 -36.93 16.79 -29.00
CA PHE A 15 -36.49 16.31 -27.70
C PHE A 15 -35.01 15.88 -27.84
N ALA A 16 -34.11 16.84 -27.58
CA ALA A 16 -32.72 16.50 -27.31
C ALA A 16 -32.71 15.69 -26.02
N PHE A 17 -32.68 14.36 -26.16
CA PHE A 17 -32.25 13.47 -25.07
C PHE A 17 -30.79 13.78 -24.79
N ALA A 18 -30.56 14.70 -23.85
CA ALA A 18 -29.27 14.79 -23.19
C ALA A 18 -29.09 13.49 -22.43
N SER A 19 -28.40 12.54 -23.07
CA SER A 19 -27.86 11.38 -22.39
C SER A 19 -26.89 11.92 -21.34
N ILE A 20 -27.39 12.10 -20.12
CA ILE A 20 -26.55 12.28 -18.95
C ILE A 20 -25.86 10.92 -18.82
N SER A 21 -24.64 10.83 -19.38
CA SER A 21 -23.69 9.80 -18.98
C SER A 21 -23.51 9.99 -17.49
N GLN A 22 -24.27 9.26 -16.69
CA GLN A 22 -23.88 8.98 -15.31
C GLN A 22 -22.58 8.22 -15.43
N GLY A 23 -21.47 8.95 -15.39
CA GLY A 23 -20.19 8.35 -15.08
C GLY A 23 -20.41 7.63 -13.77
N SER A 24 -20.47 6.32 -13.82
CA SER A 24 -20.37 5.49 -12.62
C SER A 24 -19.06 5.91 -11.97
N ALA A 25 -19.14 6.73 -10.92
CA ALA A 25 -18.02 6.89 -10.03
C ALA A 25 -17.69 5.46 -9.58
N GLU A 26 -16.58 4.95 -10.05
CA GLU A 26 -16.08 3.64 -9.64
C GLU A 26 -16.06 3.69 -8.12
N ALA A 27 -16.88 2.86 -7.48
CA ALA A 27 -17.05 2.93 -6.04
C ALA A 27 -15.67 2.63 -5.42
N VAL A 28 -15.11 3.60 -4.70
CA VAL A 28 -13.83 3.44 -4.03
C VAL A 28 -13.91 2.17 -3.17
N MET A 29 -13.03 1.22 -3.43
CA MET A 29 -12.96 -0.04 -2.69
C MET A 29 -12.85 0.25 -1.19
N ALA A 30 -13.63 -0.45 -0.37
CA ALA A 30 -13.57 -0.32 1.08
C ALA A 30 -12.19 -0.75 1.59
N PRO A 31 -11.64 -0.07 2.63
CA PRO A 31 -10.27 -0.29 3.07
C PRO A 31 -9.98 -1.71 3.58
N ASP A 32 -10.95 -2.37 4.19
CA ASP A 32 -10.89 -3.78 4.59
C ASP A 32 -10.84 -4.71 3.37
N LYS A 33 -11.62 -4.41 2.33
CA LYS A 33 -11.60 -5.17 1.07
C LYS A 33 -10.30 -4.98 0.31
N LEU A 34 -9.71 -3.79 0.34
CA LEU A 34 -8.39 -3.54 -0.22
C LEU A 34 -7.31 -4.38 0.48
N VAL A 35 -7.34 -4.44 1.82
CA VAL A 35 -6.39 -5.29 2.58
C VAL A 35 -6.61 -6.77 2.27
N GLU A 36 -7.85 -7.23 2.12
CA GLU A 36 -8.19 -8.60 1.77
C GLU A 36 -7.63 -8.98 0.38
N GLU A 37 -7.89 -8.16 -0.65
CA GLU A 37 -7.40 -8.39 -2.03
C GLU A 37 -5.87 -8.40 -2.11
N VAL A 38 -5.21 -7.44 -1.46
CA VAL A 38 -3.74 -7.40 -1.42
C VAL A 38 -3.18 -8.61 -0.69
N THR A 39 -3.82 -9.04 0.39
CA THR A 39 -3.41 -10.25 1.11
C THR A 39 -3.49 -11.49 0.22
N GLU A 40 -4.58 -11.68 -0.52
CA GLU A 40 -4.74 -12.80 -1.46
C GLU A 40 -3.66 -12.77 -2.54
N THR A 41 -3.38 -11.60 -3.11
CA THR A 41 -2.32 -11.43 -4.12
C THR A 41 -0.95 -11.80 -3.56
N LEU A 42 -0.63 -11.33 -2.36
CA LEU A 42 0.63 -11.64 -1.68
C LEU A 42 0.77 -13.14 -1.38
N LEU A 43 -0.30 -13.80 -0.93
CA LEU A 43 -0.28 -15.24 -0.66
C LEU A 43 -0.03 -16.07 -1.92
N ASN A 44 -0.61 -15.67 -3.05
CA ASN A 44 -0.37 -16.32 -4.34
C ASN A 44 1.09 -16.16 -4.78
N ASP A 45 1.66 -14.95 -4.66
CA ASP A 45 3.06 -14.69 -4.95
C ASP A 45 4.00 -15.51 -4.04
N ILE A 46 3.73 -15.52 -2.73
CA ILE A 46 4.51 -16.31 -1.76
C ILE A 46 4.52 -17.79 -2.15
N ALA A 47 3.36 -18.37 -2.47
CA ALA A 47 3.26 -19.76 -2.86
C ALA A 47 4.05 -20.07 -4.14
N LEU A 48 3.93 -19.19 -5.16
CA LEU A 48 4.63 -19.32 -6.43
C LEU A 48 6.15 -19.28 -6.25
N TYR A 49 6.66 -18.25 -5.57
CA TYR A 49 8.11 -18.06 -5.42
C TYR A 49 8.72 -19.05 -4.44
N ARG A 50 8.01 -19.47 -3.41
CA ARG A 50 8.46 -20.54 -2.50
C ARG A 50 8.62 -21.86 -3.25
N ASP A 51 7.67 -22.24 -4.10
CA ASP A 51 7.77 -23.46 -4.93
C ASP A 51 8.95 -23.38 -5.91
N ALA A 52 9.16 -22.23 -6.55
CA ALA A 52 10.29 -22.00 -7.43
C ALA A 52 11.64 -22.06 -6.69
N LEU A 53 11.74 -21.42 -5.52
CA LEU A 53 12.95 -21.43 -4.68
C LEU A 53 13.31 -22.83 -4.18
N ASN A 54 12.31 -23.66 -3.85
CA ASN A 54 12.52 -25.04 -3.43
C ASN A 54 13.06 -25.94 -4.58
N LYS A 55 12.91 -25.51 -5.84
CA LYS A 55 13.36 -26.20 -7.04
C LYS A 55 14.64 -25.61 -7.64
N ALA A 56 15.14 -24.51 -7.07
CA ALA A 56 16.35 -23.85 -7.56
C ALA A 56 17.55 -24.79 -7.45
N GLU A 57 18.31 -24.91 -8.54
CA GLU A 57 19.45 -25.84 -8.65
C GLU A 57 20.80 -25.16 -8.35
N SER A 58 20.81 -23.82 -8.18
CA SER A 58 22.02 -23.04 -7.91
C SER A 58 21.75 -21.80 -7.07
N GLU A 59 22.76 -21.33 -6.35
CA GLU A 59 22.73 -20.07 -5.59
C GLU A 59 22.42 -18.87 -6.50
N ALA A 60 22.89 -18.89 -7.75
CA ALA A 60 22.62 -17.82 -8.71
C ALA A 60 21.15 -17.77 -9.12
N GLU A 61 20.52 -18.92 -9.29
CA GLU A 61 19.08 -19.04 -9.58
C GLU A 61 18.25 -18.61 -8.37
N GLU A 62 18.62 -19.07 -7.17
CA GLU A 62 17.98 -18.65 -5.93
C GLU A 62 18.02 -17.12 -5.78
N ALA A 63 19.19 -16.50 -5.95
CA ALA A 63 19.36 -15.06 -5.87
C ALA A 63 18.48 -14.31 -6.89
N GLN A 64 18.36 -14.84 -8.11
CA GLN A 64 17.51 -14.27 -9.16
C GLN A 64 16.03 -14.39 -8.82
N LEU A 65 15.59 -15.52 -8.28
CA LEU A 65 14.21 -15.74 -7.84
C LEU A 65 13.84 -14.82 -6.67
N LEU A 66 14.74 -14.67 -5.69
CA LEU A 66 14.55 -13.74 -4.58
C LEU A 66 14.42 -12.29 -5.08
N SER A 67 15.28 -11.86 -6.02
CA SER A 67 15.16 -10.52 -6.60
C SER A 67 13.80 -10.30 -7.27
N ARG A 68 13.34 -11.25 -8.08
CA ARG A 68 12.02 -11.18 -8.74
C ARG A 68 10.88 -11.17 -7.73
N PHE A 69 10.99 -11.94 -6.66
CA PHE A 69 10.01 -11.94 -5.58
C PHE A 69 9.91 -10.56 -4.92
N TYR A 70 11.04 -9.92 -4.61
CA TYR A 70 11.04 -8.58 -4.04
C TYR A 70 10.48 -7.54 -5.00
N ASP A 71 10.76 -7.65 -6.29
CA ASP A 71 10.18 -6.78 -7.32
C ASP A 71 8.66 -6.96 -7.39
N SER A 72 8.15 -8.21 -7.34
CA SER A 72 6.71 -8.50 -7.30
C SER A 72 6.05 -7.93 -6.05
N LEU A 73 6.65 -8.14 -4.86
CA LEU A 73 6.16 -7.55 -3.62
C LEU A 73 6.10 -6.02 -3.69
N GLY A 74 7.16 -5.40 -4.21
CA GLY A 74 7.21 -3.96 -4.41
C GLY A 74 6.07 -3.47 -5.29
N ALA A 75 5.86 -4.11 -6.44
CA ALA A 75 4.80 -3.78 -7.39
C ALA A 75 3.38 -3.93 -6.79
N THR A 76 3.16 -4.96 -5.98
CA THR A 76 1.89 -5.20 -5.28
C THR A 76 1.63 -4.18 -4.17
N LEU A 77 2.67 -3.79 -3.43
CA LEU A 77 2.54 -2.92 -2.25
C LEU A 77 2.55 -1.42 -2.59
N GLU A 78 3.28 -0.99 -3.64
CA GLU A 78 3.41 0.43 -4.00
C GLU A 78 2.07 1.13 -4.27
N PRO A 79 1.07 0.51 -4.94
CA PRO A 79 -0.23 1.12 -5.14
C PRO A 79 -1.05 1.31 -3.86
N VAL A 80 -0.78 0.55 -2.80
CA VAL A 80 -1.61 0.49 -1.58
C VAL A 80 -0.95 1.07 -0.34
N ILE A 81 0.37 1.26 -0.34
CA ILE A 81 1.12 1.87 0.75
C ILE A 81 1.58 3.27 0.36
N ASP A 82 1.35 4.26 1.22
CA ASP A 82 1.92 5.61 1.03
C ASP A 82 3.36 5.66 1.54
N PHE A 83 4.29 5.06 0.78
CA PHE A 83 5.71 5.08 1.12
C PHE A 83 6.29 6.50 1.19
N ASN A 84 5.74 7.45 0.42
CA ASN A 84 6.17 8.84 0.49
C ASN A 84 5.81 9.46 1.84
N TRP A 85 4.57 9.30 2.28
CA TRP A 85 4.12 9.81 3.58
C TRP A 85 4.86 9.12 4.72
N ILE A 86 5.02 7.79 4.67
CA ILE A 86 5.68 7.00 5.71
C ILE A 86 7.15 7.42 5.82
N SER A 87 7.91 7.46 4.73
CA SER A 87 9.33 7.82 4.77
C SER A 87 9.56 9.22 5.32
N LEU A 88 8.72 10.19 4.94
CA LEU A 88 8.78 11.54 5.51
C LEU A 88 8.50 11.57 7.01
N ASN A 89 7.62 10.71 7.51
CA ASN A 89 7.34 10.60 8.95
C ASN A 89 8.47 9.88 9.70
N VAL A 90 9.10 8.90 9.06
CA VAL A 90 10.29 8.20 9.58
C VAL A 90 11.46 9.17 9.73
N MET A 91 11.70 10.05 8.77
CA MET A 91 12.73 11.10 8.89
C MET A 91 12.49 12.07 10.08
N GLY A 92 11.29 12.11 10.61
CA GLY A 92 10.94 12.93 11.77
C GLY A 92 11.26 14.42 11.59
N PRO A 93 12.01 15.06 12.54
CA PRO A 93 12.36 16.47 12.42
C PRO A 93 13.31 16.76 11.24
N TYR A 94 14.13 15.80 10.85
CA TYR A 94 15.13 15.92 9.78
C TYR A 94 14.53 16.13 8.40
N ARG A 95 13.25 15.72 8.18
CA ARG A 95 12.54 15.95 6.91
C ARG A 95 12.49 17.41 6.47
N LYS A 96 12.55 18.35 7.43
CA LYS A 96 12.47 19.80 7.14
C LYS A 96 13.78 20.35 6.58
N GLN A 97 14.91 19.80 7.00
CA GLN A 97 16.24 20.20 6.54
C GLN A 97 16.73 19.38 5.35
N ALA A 98 16.17 18.20 5.12
CA ALA A 98 16.49 17.37 3.98
C ALA A 98 16.05 18.01 2.67
N THR A 99 16.88 17.93 1.64
CA THR A 99 16.56 18.35 0.28
C THR A 99 15.48 17.44 -0.35
N ALA A 100 14.88 17.87 -1.45
CA ALA A 100 13.92 17.03 -2.19
C ALA A 100 14.58 15.73 -2.68
N GLU A 101 15.84 15.80 -3.11
CA GLU A 101 16.61 14.64 -3.58
C GLU A 101 16.92 13.67 -2.43
N GLN A 102 17.34 14.17 -1.27
CA GLN A 102 17.56 13.33 -0.09
C GLN A 102 16.28 12.63 0.36
N ARG A 103 15.14 13.32 0.36
CA ARG A 103 13.84 12.70 0.68
C ARG A 103 13.46 11.60 -0.32
N LYS A 104 13.72 11.83 -1.61
CA LYS A 104 13.48 10.83 -2.66
C LYS A 104 14.38 9.61 -2.48
N ARG A 105 15.68 9.80 -2.33
CA ARG A 105 16.65 8.72 -2.10
C ARG A 105 16.31 7.92 -0.83
N PHE A 106 15.97 8.61 0.26
CA PHE A 106 15.58 7.92 1.49
C PHE A 106 14.32 7.06 1.28
N ARG A 107 13.31 7.58 0.59
CA ARG A 107 12.10 6.79 0.27
C ARG A 107 12.47 5.52 -0.49
N GLU A 108 13.31 5.61 -1.50
CA GLU A 108 13.74 4.46 -2.32
C GLU A 108 14.49 3.42 -1.49
N VAL A 109 15.48 3.85 -0.71
CA VAL A 109 16.27 2.95 0.17
C VAL A 109 15.38 2.34 1.27
N PHE A 110 14.52 3.13 1.87
CA PHE A 110 13.58 2.68 2.91
C PHE A 110 12.58 1.65 2.37
N THR A 111 11.95 1.92 1.22
CA THR A 111 11.00 1.00 0.58
C THR A 111 11.66 -0.32 0.22
N ARG A 112 12.83 -0.28 -0.43
CA ARG A 112 13.59 -1.48 -0.77
C ARG A 112 13.96 -2.27 0.47
N GLY A 113 14.51 -1.62 1.49
CA GLY A 113 14.88 -2.26 2.75
C GLY A 113 13.70 -2.95 3.45
N LEU A 114 12.50 -2.33 3.42
CA LEU A 114 11.28 -2.96 3.94
C LEU A 114 10.92 -4.22 3.15
N VAL A 115 10.86 -4.12 1.82
CA VAL A 115 10.48 -5.23 0.95
C VAL A 115 11.46 -6.40 1.11
N GLU A 116 12.77 -6.17 1.10
CA GLU A 116 13.79 -7.21 1.24
C GLU A 116 13.78 -7.85 2.64
N THR A 117 13.71 -7.01 3.69
CA THR A 117 13.78 -7.51 5.09
C THR A 117 12.54 -8.32 5.47
N TYR A 118 11.35 -7.80 5.18
CA TYR A 118 10.09 -8.48 5.54
C TYR A 118 9.67 -9.51 4.50
N GLY A 119 9.99 -9.30 3.22
CA GLY A 119 9.70 -10.23 2.14
C GLY A 119 10.34 -11.61 2.37
N ARG A 120 11.60 -11.65 2.83
CA ARG A 120 12.25 -12.92 3.19
C ARG A 120 11.47 -13.67 4.28
N GLY A 121 10.94 -12.96 5.27
CA GLY A 121 10.10 -13.54 6.32
C GLY A 121 8.78 -14.10 5.79
N LEU A 122 8.19 -13.46 4.77
CA LEU A 122 6.94 -13.92 4.14
C LEU A 122 7.09 -15.30 3.47
N LEU A 123 8.28 -15.63 2.94
CA LEU A 123 8.53 -16.95 2.34
C LEU A 123 8.47 -18.10 3.37
N THR A 124 8.54 -17.81 4.66
CA THR A 124 8.39 -18.81 5.74
C THR A 124 6.92 -19.03 6.11
N TYR A 125 5.99 -18.21 5.57
CA TYR A 125 4.56 -18.44 5.75
C TYR A 125 4.17 -19.82 5.22
N SER A 126 3.34 -20.55 5.98
CA SER A 126 2.85 -21.86 5.57
C SER A 126 1.33 -21.86 5.41
N ASP A 127 0.62 -22.44 6.35
CA ASP A 127 -0.83 -22.64 6.24
C ASP A 127 -1.60 -21.92 7.36
N GLU A 128 -1.03 -20.83 7.91
CA GLU A 128 -1.70 -20.03 8.91
C GLU A 128 -2.98 -19.41 8.32
N LYS A 129 -4.06 -19.46 9.09
CA LYS A 129 -5.30 -18.83 8.66
C LYS A 129 -5.21 -17.33 8.84
N ILE A 130 -5.33 -16.60 7.72
CA ILE A 130 -5.42 -15.13 7.73
C ILE A 130 -6.90 -14.72 7.71
N VAL A 131 -7.26 -13.77 8.57
CA VAL A 131 -8.61 -13.20 8.67
C VAL A 131 -8.51 -11.69 8.67
N VAL A 132 -9.10 -11.05 7.67
CA VAL A 132 -9.31 -9.60 7.66
C VAL A 132 -10.69 -9.34 8.27
N HIS A 133 -10.76 -8.48 9.28
CA HIS A 133 -12.03 -8.14 9.92
C HIS A 133 -12.74 -7.04 9.11
N PRO A 134 -14.07 -7.14 8.95
CA PRO A 134 -14.84 -6.05 8.36
C PRO A 134 -14.61 -4.74 9.11
N LEU A 135 -14.66 -3.62 8.38
CA LEU A 135 -14.54 -2.31 8.98
C LEU A 135 -15.68 -2.07 9.98
N GLU A 136 -15.33 -1.68 11.20
CA GLU A 136 -16.32 -1.36 12.24
C GLU A 136 -17.24 -0.21 11.81
N GLU A 137 -18.51 -0.26 12.19
CA GLU A 137 -19.49 0.80 11.87
C GLU A 137 -19.01 2.18 12.32
N ALA A 138 -18.36 2.27 13.49
CA ALA A 138 -17.80 3.50 14.02
C ALA A 138 -16.68 4.11 13.16
N GLU A 139 -16.08 3.33 12.26
CA GLU A 139 -15.03 3.76 11.33
C GLU A 139 -15.59 4.24 9.98
N GLN A 140 -16.83 3.89 9.65
CA GLN A 140 -17.43 4.25 8.35
C GLN A 140 -17.53 5.76 8.16
N GLY A 141 -17.24 6.23 6.94
CA GLY A 141 -17.26 7.65 6.59
C GLY A 141 -16.06 8.48 7.07
N LYS A 142 -15.17 7.91 7.89
CA LYS A 142 -13.93 8.60 8.29
C LYS A 142 -12.91 8.58 7.15
N ARG A 143 -12.03 9.60 7.13
CA ARG A 143 -10.90 9.68 6.21
C ARG A 143 -9.63 8.96 6.71
N LYS A 144 -9.67 8.50 7.95
CA LYS A 144 -8.66 7.64 8.57
C LYS A 144 -9.36 6.55 9.35
N VAL A 145 -8.97 5.31 9.11
CA VAL A 145 -9.55 4.12 9.71
C VAL A 145 -8.47 3.14 10.12
N THR A 146 -8.82 2.19 10.96
CA THR A 146 -7.97 1.06 11.30
C THR A 146 -8.59 -0.22 10.74
N VAL A 147 -7.87 -0.92 9.87
CA VAL A 147 -8.24 -2.27 9.43
C VAL A 147 -7.45 -3.27 10.25
N ILE A 148 -8.15 -4.29 10.76
CA ILE A 148 -7.59 -5.34 11.59
C ILE A 148 -7.47 -6.62 10.76
N GLN A 149 -6.27 -7.19 10.75
CA GLN A 149 -6.01 -8.52 10.20
C GLN A 149 -5.40 -9.39 11.30
N GLU A 150 -5.77 -10.66 11.32
CA GLU A 150 -5.21 -11.64 12.24
C GLU A 150 -4.56 -12.78 11.45
N ILE A 151 -3.34 -13.13 11.82
CA ILE A 151 -2.68 -14.36 11.37
C ILE A 151 -2.82 -15.38 12.50
N LYS A 152 -3.60 -16.43 12.26
CA LYS A 152 -3.90 -17.47 13.24
C LYS A 152 -2.95 -18.66 13.04
N GLY A 153 -1.88 -18.71 13.82
CA GLY A 153 -1.02 -19.88 13.93
C GLY A 153 -1.63 -20.95 14.85
N VAL A 154 -0.89 -22.04 15.05
CA VAL A 154 -1.35 -23.18 15.89
C VAL A 154 -1.58 -22.75 17.34
N ASP A 155 -0.62 -22.06 17.93
CA ASP A 155 -0.63 -21.70 19.35
C ASP A 155 -0.93 -20.24 19.64
N LYS A 156 -0.83 -19.37 18.66
CA LYS A 156 -0.93 -17.93 18.83
C LYS A 156 -1.61 -17.25 17.65
N THR A 157 -2.30 -16.16 17.95
CA THR A 157 -2.82 -15.21 16.94
C THR A 157 -1.96 -13.97 16.96
N TYR A 158 -1.55 -13.52 15.77
CA TYR A 158 -0.75 -12.33 15.56
C TYR A 158 -1.61 -11.24 14.93
N PRO A 159 -2.02 -10.21 15.69
CA PRO A 159 -2.80 -9.11 15.16
C PRO A 159 -1.91 -8.13 14.39
N LEU A 160 -2.40 -7.72 13.22
CA LEU A 160 -1.87 -6.65 12.40
C LEU A 160 -2.94 -5.56 12.32
N LEU A 161 -2.57 -4.33 12.66
CA LEU A 161 -3.45 -3.17 12.54
C LEU A 161 -2.88 -2.24 11.49
N TYR A 162 -3.63 -2.04 10.42
CA TYR A 162 -3.29 -1.12 9.35
C TYR A 162 -3.98 0.22 9.59
N SER A 163 -3.21 1.26 9.89
CA SER A 163 -3.75 2.62 9.85
C SER A 163 -3.85 3.05 8.39
N MET A 164 -5.05 3.28 7.90
CA MET A 164 -5.30 3.67 6.53
C MET A 164 -5.78 5.11 6.44
N GLY A 165 -5.35 5.82 5.41
CA GLY A 165 -5.74 7.18 5.12
C GLY A 165 -6.29 7.31 3.71
N LEU A 166 -7.40 8.03 3.56
CA LEU A 166 -7.95 8.38 2.25
C LEU A 166 -7.16 9.56 1.68
N ASN A 167 -6.46 9.36 0.58
CA ASN A 167 -5.67 10.39 -0.07
C ASN A 167 -6.56 11.46 -0.77
N ARG A 168 -5.96 12.42 -1.46
CA ARG A 168 -6.70 13.49 -2.17
C ARG A 168 -7.41 12.98 -3.42
N ASN A 169 -6.94 11.89 -4.00
CA ASN A 169 -7.54 11.27 -5.18
C ASN A 169 -8.73 10.37 -4.84
N GLY A 170 -8.97 10.12 -3.54
CA GLY A 170 -10.01 9.21 -3.09
C GLY A 170 -9.53 7.77 -2.87
N ASP A 171 -8.21 7.48 -2.98
CA ASP A 171 -7.69 6.13 -2.77
C ASP A 171 -7.34 5.91 -1.29
N TRP A 172 -7.65 4.74 -0.78
CA TRP A 172 -7.15 4.30 0.51
C TRP A 172 -5.69 3.89 0.43
N LYS A 173 -4.89 4.35 1.39
CA LYS A 173 -3.46 4.04 1.51
C LYS A 173 -3.12 3.63 2.93
N VAL A 174 -2.34 2.60 3.08
CA VAL A 174 -1.70 2.25 4.37
C VAL A 174 -0.67 3.33 4.70
N ILE A 175 -0.80 3.93 5.87
CA ILE A 175 0.07 5.00 6.37
C ILE A 175 0.84 4.59 7.64
N ASN A 176 0.49 3.48 8.27
CA ASN A 176 1.21 2.87 9.37
C ASN A 176 0.75 1.43 9.59
N VAL A 177 1.62 0.61 10.17
CA VAL A 177 1.31 -0.77 10.56
C VAL A 177 1.75 -1.00 11.99
N ILE A 178 0.90 -1.68 12.77
CA ILE A 178 1.23 -2.18 14.10
C ILE A 178 1.17 -3.70 14.01
N ILE A 179 2.27 -4.37 14.32
CA ILE A 179 2.38 -5.83 14.28
C ILE A 179 2.59 -6.32 15.70
N ASN A 180 1.68 -7.12 16.22
CA ASN A 180 1.75 -7.69 17.56
C ASN A 180 2.06 -6.62 18.64
N GLY A 181 1.45 -5.45 18.54
CA GLY A 181 1.63 -4.31 19.45
C GLY A 181 2.82 -3.41 19.14
N ILE A 182 3.73 -3.79 18.24
CA ILE A 182 4.87 -2.98 17.84
C ILE A 182 4.47 -2.03 16.71
N ASN A 183 4.56 -0.72 16.96
CA ASN A 183 4.27 0.31 15.95
C ASN A 183 5.51 0.54 15.06
N LEU A 184 5.45 0.05 13.81
CA LEU A 184 6.58 0.11 12.89
C LEU A 184 6.96 1.55 12.52
N GLY A 185 5.98 2.45 12.34
CA GLY A 185 6.27 3.85 12.04
C GLY A 185 7.06 4.53 13.15
N THR A 186 6.74 4.26 14.42
CA THR A 186 7.49 4.76 15.57
C THR A 186 8.87 4.12 15.66
N THR A 187 8.96 2.81 15.47
CA THR A 187 10.22 2.07 15.50
C THR A 187 11.20 2.62 14.47
N PHE A 188 10.80 2.74 13.21
CA PHE A 188 11.69 3.27 12.15
C PHE A 188 12.05 4.74 12.35
N ARG A 189 11.11 5.56 12.87
CA ARG A 189 11.44 6.94 13.23
C ARG A 189 12.56 7.00 14.27
N ASN A 190 12.46 6.18 15.32
CA ASN A 190 13.49 6.14 16.36
C ASN A 190 14.84 5.69 15.78
N GLN A 191 14.86 4.68 14.91
CA GLN A 191 16.06 4.23 14.21
C GLN A 191 16.67 5.35 13.35
N PHE A 192 15.85 6.11 12.59
CA PHE A 192 16.33 7.23 11.79
C PHE A 192 16.93 8.33 12.66
N VAL A 193 16.24 8.71 13.73
CA VAL A 193 16.72 9.76 14.65
C VAL A 193 18.05 9.35 15.28
N GLN A 194 18.16 8.13 15.77
CA GLN A 194 19.43 7.61 16.33
C GLN A 194 20.56 7.60 15.29
N ALA A 195 20.27 7.17 14.05
CA ALA A 195 21.25 7.23 12.97
C ALA A 195 21.66 8.67 12.65
N ALA A 196 20.71 9.61 12.63
CA ALA A 196 20.99 11.02 12.39
C ALA A 196 21.85 11.65 13.51
N GLU A 197 21.58 11.31 14.76
CA GLU A 197 22.42 11.72 15.89
C GLU A 197 23.85 11.18 15.77
N LYS A 198 24.00 9.90 15.42
CA LYS A 198 25.30 9.25 15.18
C LYS A 198 26.11 9.96 14.10
N TYR A 199 25.47 10.44 13.05
CA TYR A 199 26.10 11.14 11.94
C TYR A 199 26.01 12.67 12.05
N SER A 200 25.77 13.23 13.26
CA SER A 200 25.71 14.67 13.52
C SER A 200 24.74 15.44 12.62
N GLY A 201 23.62 14.80 12.26
CA GLY A 201 22.57 15.38 11.41
C GLY A 201 22.83 15.27 9.90
N ASP A 202 23.92 14.63 9.48
CA ASP A 202 24.24 14.40 8.06
C ASP A 202 23.27 13.37 7.45
N VAL A 203 22.25 13.89 6.75
CA VAL A 203 21.19 13.06 6.14
C VAL A 203 21.72 12.13 5.06
N ASP A 204 22.74 12.54 4.29
CA ASP A 204 23.31 11.68 3.25
C ASP A 204 23.99 10.46 3.86
N LYS A 205 24.76 10.64 4.94
CA LYS A 205 25.36 9.52 5.68
C LYS A 205 24.31 8.60 6.30
N VAL A 206 23.18 9.14 6.79
CA VAL A 206 22.08 8.32 7.27
C VAL A 206 21.52 7.45 6.13
N ILE A 207 21.26 8.04 4.96
CA ILE A 207 20.70 7.32 3.80
C ILE A 207 21.67 6.23 3.31
N GLU A 208 22.96 6.55 3.19
CA GLU A 208 24.00 5.62 2.73
C GLU A 208 24.17 4.40 3.64
N ASN A 209 23.96 4.59 4.94
CA ASN A 209 24.12 3.53 5.95
C ASN A 209 22.78 3.02 6.51
N TRP A 210 21.67 3.36 5.85
CA TRP A 210 20.37 2.92 6.30
C TRP A 210 20.20 1.40 6.15
N SER A 211 19.80 0.76 7.24
CA SER A 211 19.40 -0.65 7.25
C SER A 211 18.17 -0.82 8.13
N ILE A 212 17.24 -1.65 7.68
CA ILE A 212 16.07 -2.07 8.48
C ILE A 212 16.56 -3.11 9.48
N THR A 213 16.51 -2.77 10.77
CA THR A 213 16.76 -3.74 11.85
C THR A 213 15.43 -4.24 12.38
N GLN A 214 15.28 -5.56 12.41
CA GLN A 214 14.13 -6.20 13.09
C GLN A 214 14.35 -6.07 14.62
N SER A 215 13.32 -5.60 15.30
CA SER A 215 13.31 -5.44 16.76
C SER A 215 12.95 -6.76 17.43
#